data_73526e0e42555c298a69fc72f47e7d71
#
_entry.id   73526e0e42555c298a69fc72f47e7d71
#
_cell.length_a   1.000
_cell.length_b   1.000
_cell.length_c   1.000
_cell.angle_alpha   90.00
_cell.angle_beta   90.00
_cell.angle_gamma   90.00
#
_symmetry.space_group_name_H-M   'P 1'
#
loop_
_entity.id
_entity.type
_entity.pdbx_description
1 polymer ?
#
loop_
_entity_poly.entity_id
_entity_poly.type
_entity_poly.pdbx_seq_one_letter_code
_entity_poly.pdbx_strand_id
1 'polypeptide(L)'
;MSDEKKTKKGLSKALKMFYGVGDCSFTLMTNVESYFFNFFLTNLAQFGLGTVSFITTTASVIDACLSWIYGAILNSIKPKKWGRYRSWLILLPWLVPFLYAFQFIKLNDGPVGVAVIIIAAVASHIVWNFPYVANVSMIAVAGKTPEDRSQLASTRAAWANFSKVIFSYVATPLAAIFAGIIGETNQYGAVAFVLGCVMAVMYYVHFRMFDGYEEIEVATETTEKKDKTKTSPVDLLRSLVQNPPLIALMIADLAKFMFNFVCAGVAVYYFTYVAKDAGMLANYLVITNILCVVGSYLSKNLAKKLSTRVTAIVTFLAMAVVLIAANFTYSNVTLVVILMSAAQFGYGIAYACTPALYADTIVYAEWKTGKNATGWISGLQNVPLKVGVMTRGIIISACLAMANFSADIDPAAASVELQKGICMAFMVIPACALIVAALSLLIGFRLTKEKVEQYQAEIAARG
;
A
#
# COMPACT_ATOMS: atom_id res chain seq x y z
N MET A 1 -39.61 4.22 -25.69
CA MET A 1 -39.42 5.27 -24.68
C MET A 1 -38.12 4.97 -23.94
N SER A 2 -37.01 5.58 -24.37
CA SER A 2 -35.72 5.45 -23.73
C SER A 2 -35.69 6.39 -22.54
N ASP A 3 -35.69 5.83 -21.32
CA ASP A 3 -35.34 6.58 -20.11
C ASP A 3 -33.90 7.10 -20.26
N GLU A 4 -33.75 8.32 -20.73
CA GLU A 4 -32.52 9.08 -20.53
C GLU A 4 -32.30 9.23 -19.02
N LYS A 5 -31.50 8.33 -18.44
CA LYS A 5 -31.04 8.48 -17.05
C LYS A 5 -30.20 9.74 -16.94
N LYS A 6 -30.85 10.84 -16.55
CA LYS A 6 -30.18 12.13 -16.26
C LYS A 6 -29.05 11.90 -15.26
N THR A 7 -27.83 12.26 -15.62
CA THR A 7 -26.68 12.27 -14.71
C THR A 7 -26.99 13.07 -13.45
N LYS A 8 -26.70 12.52 -12.29
CA LYS A 8 -26.92 13.19 -11.00
C LYS A 8 -26.07 14.45 -10.90
N LYS A 9 -26.70 15.59 -10.55
CA LYS A 9 -26.07 16.91 -10.53
C LYS A 9 -25.13 17.17 -9.34
N GLY A 10 -25.03 16.28 -8.37
CA GLY A 10 -24.16 16.46 -7.19
C GLY A 10 -23.95 15.16 -6.42
N LEU A 11 -22.98 15.13 -5.51
CA LEU A 11 -22.69 13.96 -4.70
C LEU A 11 -23.85 13.64 -3.75
N SER A 12 -24.31 12.41 -3.79
CA SER A 12 -25.30 11.89 -2.82
C SER A 12 -24.69 11.85 -1.41
N LYS A 13 -25.51 11.92 -0.37
CA LYS A 13 -25.08 11.74 1.02
C LYS A 13 -24.39 10.38 1.22
N ALA A 14 -24.87 9.34 0.55
CA ALA A 14 -24.29 8.01 0.58
C ALA A 14 -22.83 8.01 0.03
N LEU A 15 -22.57 8.65 -1.11
CA LEU A 15 -21.22 8.77 -1.64
C LEU A 15 -20.31 9.60 -0.74
N LYS A 16 -20.80 10.71 -0.19
CA LYS A 16 -20.00 11.55 0.73
C LYS A 16 -19.55 10.80 1.98
N MET A 17 -20.34 9.84 2.47
CA MET A 17 -20.06 9.13 3.70
C MET A 17 -19.41 7.77 3.48
N PHE A 18 -19.82 7.04 2.46
CA PHE A 18 -19.48 5.63 2.26
C PHE A 18 -18.63 5.37 1.01
N TYR A 19 -18.11 6.40 0.34
CA TYR A 19 -17.26 6.19 -0.83
C TYR A 19 -16.01 5.35 -0.52
N GLY A 20 -15.47 5.44 0.69
CA GLY A 20 -14.29 4.67 1.07
C GLY A 20 -14.52 3.20 1.40
N VAL A 21 -15.77 2.71 1.42
CA VAL A 21 -16.08 1.31 1.79
C VAL A 21 -15.40 0.29 0.86
N GLY A 22 -15.29 0.59 -0.45
CA GLY A 22 -14.53 -0.24 -1.39
C GLY A 22 -13.04 -0.29 -1.07
N ASP A 23 -12.43 0.84 -0.72
CA ASP A 23 -11.02 0.88 -0.30
C ASP A 23 -10.81 0.22 1.07
N CYS A 24 -11.80 0.30 1.96
CA CYS A 24 -11.79 -0.43 3.22
C CYS A 24 -11.70 -1.93 2.97
N SER A 25 -12.58 -2.48 2.17
CA SER A 25 -12.62 -3.91 1.87
C SER A 25 -11.40 -4.38 1.07
N PHE A 26 -10.92 -3.57 0.13
CA PHE A 26 -9.69 -3.83 -0.60
C PHE A 26 -8.48 -3.89 0.33
N THR A 27 -8.31 -2.91 1.21
CA THR A 27 -7.21 -2.89 2.18
C THR A 27 -7.30 -4.04 3.18
N LEU A 28 -8.52 -4.36 3.63
CA LEU A 28 -8.79 -5.49 4.52
C LEU A 28 -8.30 -6.81 3.89
N MET A 29 -8.63 -7.04 2.64
CA MET A 29 -8.20 -8.22 1.89
C MET A 29 -6.68 -8.23 1.67
N THR A 30 -6.09 -7.17 1.15
CA THR A 30 -4.65 -7.14 0.80
C THR A 30 -3.73 -7.21 2.01
N ASN A 31 -4.23 -6.89 3.21
CA ASN A 31 -3.48 -7.08 4.45
C ASN A 31 -3.21 -8.56 4.76
N VAL A 32 -4.04 -9.52 4.30
CA VAL A 32 -3.77 -10.96 4.47
C VAL A 32 -2.42 -11.32 3.84
N GLU A 33 -2.19 -10.86 2.60
CA GLU A 33 -0.91 -11.07 1.94
C GLU A 33 0.23 -10.33 2.65
N SER A 34 0.00 -9.09 3.07
CA SER A 34 1.03 -8.27 3.70
C SER A 34 1.55 -8.87 5.01
N TYR A 35 0.68 -9.46 5.81
CA TYR A 35 1.04 -10.01 7.11
C TYR A 35 1.34 -11.50 7.08
N PHE A 36 0.65 -12.29 6.27
CA PHE A 36 0.68 -13.76 6.40
C PHE A 36 1.34 -14.49 5.23
N PHE A 37 1.52 -13.87 4.06
CA PHE A 37 1.99 -14.61 2.88
C PHE A 37 3.40 -15.17 3.03
N ASN A 38 4.36 -14.39 3.54
CA ASN A 38 5.71 -14.89 3.79
C ASN A 38 5.70 -16.00 4.83
N PHE A 39 4.95 -15.84 5.93
CA PHE A 39 4.83 -16.85 6.97
C PHE A 39 4.17 -18.13 6.45
N PHE A 40 3.15 -18.02 5.60
CA PHE A 40 2.57 -19.16 4.91
C PHE A 40 3.61 -19.92 4.11
N LEU A 41 4.38 -19.23 3.25
CA LEU A 41 5.37 -19.86 2.39
C LEU A 41 6.49 -20.54 3.18
N THR A 42 6.96 -19.96 4.27
CA THR A 42 8.07 -20.52 5.07
C THR A 42 7.61 -21.60 6.04
N ASN A 43 6.55 -21.33 6.83
CA ASN A 43 6.18 -22.17 7.97
C ASN A 43 5.13 -23.23 7.62
N LEU A 44 4.13 -22.88 6.82
CA LEU A 44 3.04 -23.81 6.50
C LEU A 44 3.28 -24.55 5.19
N ALA A 45 3.70 -23.85 4.15
CA ALA A 45 4.08 -24.45 2.89
C ALA A 45 5.51 -25.03 2.91
N GLN A 46 6.34 -24.64 3.87
CA GLN A 46 7.71 -25.16 4.10
C GLN A 46 8.62 -25.08 2.88
N PHE A 47 8.51 -24.01 2.08
CA PHE A 47 9.45 -23.73 1.00
C PHE A 47 10.78 -23.21 1.56
N GLY A 48 11.89 -23.62 0.93
CA GLY A 48 13.20 -23.06 1.23
C GLY A 48 13.23 -21.53 1.04
N LEU A 49 13.99 -20.81 1.86
CA LEU A 49 14.00 -19.33 1.89
C LEU A 49 14.36 -18.69 0.54
N GLY A 50 15.24 -19.31 -0.25
CA GLY A 50 15.52 -18.87 -1.62
C GLY A 50 14.30 -18.95 -2.54
N THR A 51 13.51 -20.01 -2.43
CA THR A 51 12.25 -20.19 -3.17
C THR A 51 11.21 -19.17 -2.72
N VAL A 52 11.10 -18.92 -1.43
CA VAL A 52 10.19 -17.89 -0.87
C VAL A 52 10.55 -16.50 -1.42
N SER A 53 11.83 -16.14 -1.40
CA SER A 53 12.31 -14.87 -1.96
C SER A 53 12.01 -14.79 -3.47
N PHE A 54 12.21 -15.88 -4.20
CA PHE A 54 11.92 -15.95 -5.64
C PHE A 54 10.43 -15.77 -5.93
N ILE A 55 9.54 -16.47 -5.22
CA ILE A 55 8.08 -16.37 -5.38
C ILE A 55 7.63 -14.92 -5.14
N THR A 56 7.98 -14.36 -3.98
CA THR A 56 7.52 -13.03 -3.56
C THR A 56 8.08 -11.92 -4.43
N THR A 57 9.36 -12.00 -4.81
CA THR A 57 10.00 -11.01 -5.67
C THR A 57 9.44 -11.06 -7.08
N THR A 58 9.30 -12.26 -7.67
CA THR A 58 8.78 -12.44 -9.03
C THR A 58 7.35 -11.92 -9.14
N ALA A 59 6.46 -12.29 -8.21
CA ALA A 59 5.09 -11.81 -8.19
C ALA A 59 5.02 -10.28 -8.06
N SER A 60 5.83 -9.70 -7.16
CA SER A 60 5.88 -8.25 -6.93
C SER A 60 6.45 -7.48 -8.12
N VAL A 61 7.48 -8.00 -8.80
CA VAL A 61 8.04 -7.36 -10.01
C VAL A 61 7.03 -7.37 -11.14
N ILE A 62 6.35 -8.50 -11.37
CA ILE A 62 5.32 -8.59 -12.41
C ILE A 62 4.17 -7.61 -12.10
N ASP A 63 3.68 -7.57 -10.86
CA ASP A 63 2.65 -6.62 -10.46
C ASP A 63 3.09 -5.15 -10.63
N ALA A 64 4.33 -4.83 -10.27
CA ALA A 64 4.89 -3.49 -10.48
C ALA A 64 4.95 -3.13 -11.97
N CYS A 65 5.39 -4.05 -12.84
CA CYS A 65 5.42 -3.83 -14.28
C CYS A 65 4.03 -3.69 -14.90
N LEU A 66 3.03 -4.36 -14.36
CA LEU A 66 1.65 -4.28 -14.86
C LEU A 66 0.87 -3.08 -14.32
N SER A 67 1.27 -2.52 -13.18
CA SER A 67 0.46 -1.53 -12.46
C SER A 67 0.17 -0.26 -13.26
N TRP A 68 1.07 0.20 -14.11
CA TRP A 68 0.85 1.37 -14.98
C TRP A 68 -0.01 1.05 -16.21
N ILE A 69 -0.10 -0.23 -16.58
CA ILE A 69 -0.86 -0.69 -17.76
C ILE A 69 -2.37 -0.70 -17.46
N TYR A 70 -2.77 -0.98 -16.20
CA TYR A 70 -4.20 -1.07 -15.84
C TYR A 70 -4.97 0.21 -16.17
N GLY A 71 -4.43 1.38 -15.83
CA GLY A 71 -5.04 2.66 -16.16
C GLY A 71 -5.11 2.91 -17.68
N ALA A 72 -4.07 2.53 -18.41
CA ALA A 72 -4.04 2.67 -19.86
C ALA A 72 -5.08 1.76 -20.54
N ILE A 73 -5.20 0.51 -20.10
CA ILE A 73 -6.22 -0.43 -20.61
C ILE A 73 -7.63 0.09 -20.31
N LEU A 74 -7.90 0.51 -19.08
CA LEU A 74 -9.22 1.05 -18.68
C LEU A 74 -9.64 2.25 -19.53
N ASN A 75 -8.68 3.12 -19.86
CA ASN A 75 -8.94 4.28 -20.71
C ASN A 75 -9.12 3.93 -22.21
N SER A 76 -8.53 2.83 -22.66
CA SER A 76 -8.56 2.40 -24.07
C SER A 76 -9.78 1.54 -24.42
N ILE A 77 -10.38 0.87 -23.44
CA ILE A 77 -11.54 0.00 -23.65
C ILE A 77 -12.78 0.87 -23.88
N LYS A 78 -13.59 0.52 -24.90
CA LYS A 78 -14.88 1.17 -25.15
C LYS A 78 -15.80 1.05 -23.94
N PRO A 79 -16.64 2.07 -23.66
CA PRO A 79 -17.61 2.02 -22.58
C PRO A 79 -18.48 0.76 -22.67
N LYS A 80 -18.66 0.08 -21.53
CA LYS A 80 -19.56 -1.08 -21.44
C LYS A 80 -20.95 -0.63 -21.01
N LYS A 81 -21.90 -1.56 -20.99
CA LYS A 81 -23.33 -1.35 -20.66
C LYS A 81 -23.58 -0.45 -19.44
N TRP A 82 -22.68 -0.49 -18.45
CA TRP A 82 -22.84 0.26 -17.19
C TRP A 82 -21.85 1.41 -17.02
N GLY A 83 -21.11 1.78 -18.07
CA GLY A 83 -20.08 2.79 -18.06
C GLY A 83 -18.66 2.21 -18.20
N ARG A 84 -17.68 3.10 -18.43
CA ARG A 84 -16.27 2.73 -18.65
C ARG A 84 -15.62 2.14 -17.38
N TYR A 85 -15.79 2.82 -16.24
CA TYR A 85 -15.19 2.43 -14.96
C TYR A 85 -16.12 1.57 -14.12
N ARG A 86 -17.39 1.97 -14.02
CA ARG A 86 -18.38 1.29 -13.18
C ARG A 86 -18.57 -0.19 -13.53
N SER A 87 -18.44 -0.56 -14.80
CA SER A 87 -18.56 -1.97 -15.23
C SER A 87 -17.52 -2.89 -14.59
N TRP A 88 -16.33 -2.38 -14.27
CA TRP A 88 -15.28 -3.18 -13.66
C TRP A 88 -15.52 -3.48 -12.18
N LEU A 89 -16.35 -2.68 -11.51
CA LEU A 89 -16.73 -2.90 -10.11
C LEU A 89 -17.66 -4.13 -9.91
N ILE A 90 -18.20 -4.68 -11.00
CA ILE A 90 -19.07 -5.86 -10.93
C ILE A 90 -18.50 -7.07 -11.69
N LEU A 91 -17.70 -6.86 -12.74
CA LEU A 91 -17.28 -7.95 -13.61
C LEU A 91 -16.20 -8.84 -13.00
N LEU A 92 -15.17 -8.25 -12.38
CA LEU A 92 -13.99 -8.97 -11.91
C LEU A 92 -13.97 -9.31 -10.42
N PRO A 93 -14.58 -8.53 -9.50
CA PRO A 93 -14.41 -8.77 -8.06
C PRO A 93 -14.81 -10.17 -7.61
N TRP A 94 -15.76 -10.82 -8.30
CA TRP A 94 -16.23 -12.16 -7.96
C TRP A 94 -15.21 -13.28 -8.24
N LEU A 95 -14.20 -13.02 -9.07
CA LEU A 95 -13.10 -13.95 -9.32
C LEU A 95 -12.00 -13.83 -8.26
N VAL A 96 -11.92 -12.68 -7.59
CA VAL A 96 -10.86 -12.40 -6.61
C VAL A 96 -10.83 -13.41 -5.46
N PRO A 97 -11.94 -13.76 -4.79
CA PRO A 97 -11.90 -14.71 -3.67
C PRO A 97 -11.20 -16.02 -4.02
N PHE A 98 -11.48 -16.57 -5.19
CA PHE A 98 -10.93 -17.85 -5.64
C PHE A 98 -9.45 -17.75 -5.97
N LEU A 99 -9.05 -16.78 -6.81
CA LEU A 99 -7.66 -16.61 -7.21
C LEU A 99 -6.78 -16.21 -6.02
N TYR A 100 -7.31 -15.37 -5.14
CA TYR A 100 -6.59 -14.91 -3.96
C TYR A 100 -6.39 -16.01 -2.92
N ALA A 101 -7.41 -16.85 -2.68
CA ALA A 101 -7.27 -18.01 -1.82
C ALA A 101 -6.28 -19.02 -2.41
N PHE A 102 -6.29 -19.20 -3.73
CA PHE A 102 -5.46 -20.19 -4.41
C PHE A 102 -3.95 -19.93 -4.27
N GLN A 103 -3.51 -18.69 -4.12
CA GLN A 103 -2.09 -18.39 -3.84
C GLN A 103 -1.62 -18.89 -2.45
N PHE A 104 -2.54 -19.19 -1.54
CA PHE A 104 -2.25 -19.77 -0.22
C PHE A 104 -2.44 -21.30 -0.20
N ILE A 105 -2.40 -21.96 -1.34
CA ILE A 105 -2.50 -23.42 -1.45
C ILE A 105 -1.21 -23.98 -1.99
N LYS A 106 -0.56 -24.88 -1.23
CA LYS A 106 0.60 -25.64 -1.68
C LYS A 106 0.14 -26.91 -2.38
N LEU A 107 0.45 -27.05 -3.67
CA LEU A 107 0.16 -28.29 -4.42
C LEU A 107 1.28 -29.32 -4.27
N ASN A 108 2.54 -28.88 -4.40
CA ASN A 108 3.74 -29.73 -4.23
C ASN A 108 4.98 -28.86 -3.98
N ASP A 109 6.11 -29.51 -3.65
CA ASP A 109 7.40 -28.84 -3.36
C ASP A 109 8.23 -28.54 -4.61
N GLY A 110 7.83 -29.05 -5.76
CA GLY A 110 8.56 -28.91 -7.02
C GLY A 110 8.33 -27.59 -7.75
N PRO A 111 9.04 -27.39 -8.88
CA PRO A 111 8.90 -26.19 -9.70
C PRO A 111 7.47 -25.89 -10.14
N VAL A 112 6.65 -26.92 -10.32
CA VAL A 112 5.22 -26.77 -10.69
C VAL A 112 4.44 -26.11 -9.56
N GLY A 113 4.63 -26.54 -8.30
CA GLY A 113 3.98 -25.91 -7.16
C GLY A 113 4.37 -24.44 -6.99
N VAL A 114 5.65 -24.13 -7.17
CA VAL A 114 6.17 -22.75 -7.16
C VAL A 114 5.52 -21.91 -8.27
N ALA A 115 5.49 -22.44 -9.50
CA ALA A 115 4.90 -21.74 -10.63
C ALA A 115 3.41 -21.47 -10.42
N VAL A 116 2.67 -22.42 -9.87
CA VAL A 116 1.23 -22.26 -9.58
C VAL A 116 0.98 -21.17 -8.57
N ILE A 117 1.77 -21.07 -7.49
CA ILE A 117 1.64 -19.99 -6.50
C ILE A 117 1.94 -18.62 -7.14
N ILE A 118 3.00 -18.51 -7.95
CA ILE A 118 3.33 -17.28 -8.66
C ILE A 118 2.20 -16.88 -9.61
N ILE A 119 1.70 -17.82 -10.42
CA ILE A 119 0.61 -17.57 -11.36
C ILE A 119 -0.66 -17.15 -10.61
N ALA A 120 -1.01 -17.82 -9.52
CA ALA A 120 -2.17 -17.47 -8.70
C ALA A 120 -2.04 -16.06 -8.08
N ALA A 121 -0.86 -15.72 -7.53
CA ALA A 121 -0.59 -14.41 -7.00
C ALA A 121 -0.69 -13.33 -8.09
N VAL A 122 -0.03 -13.50 -9.24
CA VAL A 122 -0.10 -12.56 -10.36
C VAL A 122 -1.51 -12.43 -10.91
N ALA A 123 -2.22 -13.54 -11.10
CA ALA A 123 -3.60 -13.53 -11.59
C ALA A 123 -4.55 -12.81 -10.62
N SER A 124 -4.41 -13.05 -9.31
CA SER A 124 -5.20 -12.33 -8.30
C SER A 124 -4.91 -10.84 -8.33
N HIS A 125 -3.63 -10.43 -8.43
CA HIS A 125 -3.23 -9.02 -8.54
C HIS A 125 -3.81 -8.35 -9.79
N ILE A 126 -3.79 -9.00 -10.93
CA ILE A 126 -4.40 -8.50 -12.17
C ILE A 126 -5.91 -8.28 -11.95
N VAL A 127 -6.60 -9.30 -11.45
CA VAL A 127 -8.06 -9.28 -11.34
C VAL A 127 -8.55 -8.25 -10.33
N TRP A 128 -7.84 -8.02 -9.22
CA TRP A 128 -8.26 -7.00 -8.24
C TRP A 128 -7.81 -5.58 -8.60
N ASN A 129 -6.71 -5.40 -9.36
CA ASN A 129 -6.23 -4.07 -9.70
C ASN A 129 -7.16 -3.35 -10.68
N PHE A 130 -7.82 -4.05 -11.60
CA PHE A 130 -8.79 -3.42 -12.51
C PHE A 130 -9.95 -2.73 -11.76
N PRO A 131 -10.72 -3.41 -10.89
CA PRO A 131 -11.75 -2.74 -10.12
C PRO A 131 -11.20 -1.69 -9.15
N TYR A 132 -10.00 -1.88 -8.59
CA TYR A 132 -9.35 -0.89 -7.75
C TYR A 132 -9.07 0.41 -8.50
N VAL A 133 -8.40 0.34 -9.65
CA VAL A 133 -8.09 1.52 -10.49
C VAL A 133 -9.37 2.17 -11.02
N ALA A 134 -10.38 1.37 -11.38
CA ALA A 134 -11.69 1.87 -11.78
C ALA A 134 -12.37 2.64 -10.64
N ASN A 135 -12.35 2.10 -9.42
CA ASN A 135 -12.91 2.76 -8.23
C ASN A 135 -12.21 4.10 -7.93
N VAL A 136 -10.89 4.15 -8.03
CA VAL A 136 -10.12 5.40 -7.88
C VAL A 136 -10.49 6.42 -8.96
N SER A 137 -10.67 5.97 -10.19
CA SER A 137 -11.02 6.84 -11.32
C SER A 137 -12.41 7.46 -11.16
N MET A 138 -13.32 6.81 -10.42
CA MET A 138 -14.65 7.35 -10.12
C MET A 138 -14.61 8.64 -9.30
N ILE A 139 -13.52 8.97 -8.62
CA ILE A 139 -13.35 10.28 -7.96
C ILE A 139 -13.48 11.42 -8.99
N ALA A 140 -12.83 11.27 -10.14
CA ALA A 140 -12.87 12.28 -11.19
C ALA A 140 -14.24 12.32 -11.91
N VAL A 141 -14.92 11.17 -12.00
CA VAL A 141 -16.22 11.05 -12.67
C VAL A 141 -17.35 11.57 -11.79
N ALA A 142 -17.39 11.20 -10.51
CA ALA A 142 -18.46 11.60 -9.59
C ALA A 142 -18.24 12.99 -8.98
N GLY A 143 -16.98 13.36 -8.72
CA GLY A 143 -16.61 14.67 -8.14
C GLY A 143 -16.48 15.74 -9.22
N LYS A 144 -17.53 16.55 -9.41
CA LYS A 144 -17.55 17.61 -10.42
C LYS A 144 -16.73 18.84 -10.01
N THR A 145 -16.67 19.14 -8.71
CA THR A 145 -15.89 20.25 -8.17
C THR A 145 -14.59 19.76 -7.50
N PRO A 146 -13.55 20.60 -7.36
CA PRO A 146 -12.37 20.28 -6.58
C PRO A 146 -12.69 19.86 -5.13
N GLU A 147 -13.68 20.50 -4.52
CA GLU A 147 -14.16 20.22 -3.16
C GLU A 147 -14.76 18.82 -3.08
N ASP A 148 -15.60 18.41 -4.05
CA ASP A 148 -16.18 17.07 -4.14
C ASP A 148 -15.09 16.00 -4.27
N ARG A 149 -14.09 16.23 -5.12
CA ARG A 149 -12.95 15.31 -5.30
C ARG A 149 -12.13 15.17 -4.03
N SER A 150 -11.88 16.29 -3.35
CA SER A 150 -11.17 16.30 -2.07
C SER A 150 -11.96 15.54 -1.00
N GLN A 151 -13.27 15.73 -0.94
CA GLN A 151 -14.17 15.02 -0.03
C GLN A 151 -14.10 13.49 -0.25
N LEU A 152 -14.25 13.05 -1.51
CA LEU A 152 -14.19 11.62 -1.85
C LEU A 152 -12.81 11.03 -1.52
N ALA A 153 -11.72 11.71 -1.85
CA ALA A 153 -10.37 11.28 -1.56
C ALA A 153 -10.12 11.17 -0.04
N SER A 154 -10.59 12.12 0.75
CA SER A 154 -10.48 12.11 2.21
C SER A 154 -11.27 10.97 2.83
N THR A 155 -12.51 10.75 2.37
CA THR A 155 -13.35 9.63 2.82
C THR A 155 -12.69 8.30 2.52
N ARG A 156 -12.14 8.15 1.32
CA ARG A 156 -11.38 6.98 0.92
C ARG A 156 -10.21 6.68 1.86
N ALA A 157 -9.39 7.68 2.15
CA ALA A 157 -8.25 7.54 3.04
C ALA A 157 -8.68 7.17 4.47
N ALA A 158 -9.76 7.77 4.98
CA ALA A 158 -10.29 7.46 6.30
C ALA A 158 -10.75 5.99 6.40
N TRP A 159 -11.50 5.49 5.42
CA TRP A 159 -11.97 4.11 5.37
C TRP A 159 -10.83 3.10 5.20
N ALA A 160 -9.83 3.40 4.37
CA ALA A 160 -8.64 2.56 4.23
C ALA A 160 -7.85 2.45 5.54
N ASN A 161 -7.72 3.52 6.31
CA ASN A 161 -7.11 3.47 7.64
C ASN A 161 -7.97 2.71 8.65
N PHE A 162 -9.29 2.89 8.63
CA PHE A 162 -10.23 2.15 9.48
C PHE A 162 -10.17 0.64 9.21
N SER A 163 -9.98 0.24 7.95
CA SER A 163 -9.79 -1.15 7.55
C SER A 163 -8.63 -1.84 8.30
N LYS A 164 -7.53 -1.14 8.56
CA LYS A 164 -6.39 -1.71 9.28
C LYS A 164 -6.76 -2.08 10.72
N VAL A 165 -7.60 -1.27 11.35
CA VAL A 165 -8.12 -1.56 12.69
C VAL A 165 -9.05 -2.76 12.66
N ILE A 166 -9.98 -2.83 11.70
CA ILE A 166 -10.85 -4.00 11.52
C ILE A 166 -10.02 -5.27 11.31
N PHE A 167 -9.02 -5.22 10.41
CA PHE A 167 -8.13 -6.33 10.12
C PHE A 167 -7.46 -6.87 11.39
N SER A 168 -7.00 -5.98 12.25
CA SER A 168 -6.32 -6.34 13.50
C SER A 168 -7.19 -7.19 14.44
N TYR A 169 -8.50 -6.91 14.47
CA TYR A 169 -9.44 -7.67 15.30
C TYR A 169 -9.94 -8.96 14.63
N VAL A 170 -9.98 -8.99 13.30
CA VAL A 170 -10.66 -10.07 12.56
C VAL A 170 -9.67 -11.13 12.07
N ALA A 171 -8.49 -10.74 11.60
CA ALA A 171 -7.61 -11.62 10.84
C ALA A 171 -7.08 -12.81 11.64
N THR A 172 -6.52 -12.56 12.84
CA THR A 172 -5.94 -13.61 13.67
C THR A 172 -7.00 -14.55 14.26
N PRO A 173 -8.11 -14.07 14.85
CA PRO A 173 -9.18 -14.96 15.30
C PRO A 173 -9.80 -15.78 14.16
N LEU A 174 -9.99 -15.16 12.98
CA LEU A 174 -10.54 -15.85 11.82
C LEU A 174 -9.60 -16.95 11.34
N ALA A 175 -8.28 -16.70 11.31
CA ALA A 175 -7.28 -17.70 10.99
C ALA A 175 -7.32 -18.85 12.00
N ALA A 176 -7.40 -18.58 13.30
CA ALA A 176 -7.47 -19.60 14.34
C ALA A 176 -8.75 -20.48 14.22
N ILE A 177 -9.89 -19.86 13.89
CA ILE A 177 -11.14 -20.60 13.65
C ILE A 177 -10.96 -21.55 12.45
N PHE A 178 -10.40 -21.07 11.34
CA PHE A 178 -10.18 -21.92 10.16
C PHE A 178 -9.10 -22.97 10.39
N ALA A 179 -8.08 -22.70 11.19
CA ALA A 179 -7.11 -23.72 11.60
C ALA A 179 -7.80 -24.91 12.28
N GLY A 180 -8.78 -24.66 13.15
CA GLY A 180 -9.54 -25.69 13.83
C GLY A 180 -10.50 -26.47 12.90
N ILE A 181 -10.96 -25.91 11.78
CA ILE A 181 -11.94 -26.51 10.87
C ILE A 181 -11.28 -27.27 9.72
N ILE A 182 -10.29 -26.66 9.06
CA ILE A 182 -9.67 -27.14 7.81
C ILE A 182 -8.17 -27.40 7.93
N GLY A 183 -7.61 -27.26 9.13
CA GLY A 183 -6.19 -27.43 9.41
C GLY A 183 -5.38 -26.15 9.22
N GLU A 184 -4.26 -26.11 9.94
CA GLU A 184 -3.38 -24.90 9.97
C GLU A 184 -2.83 -24.52 8.60
N THR A 185 -2.51 -25.50 7.74
CA THR A 185 -1.95 -25.25 6.41
C THR A 185 -2.86 -24.40 5.51
N ASN A 186 -4.18 -24.57 5.63
CA ASN A 186 -5.16 -23.94 4.75
C ASN A 186 -5.81 -22.68 5.37
N GLN A 187 -5.51 -22.36 6.63
CA GLN A 187 -6.17 -21.30 7.37
C GLN A 187 -6.12 -19.94 6.64
N TYR A 188 -4.96 -19.56 6.11
CA TYR A 188 -4.81 -18.25 5.44
C TYR A 188 -5.48 -18.20 4.07
N GLY A 189 -5.58 -19.34 3.37
CA GLY A 189 -6.37 -19.45 2.16
C GLY A 189 -7.86 -19.20 2.41
N ALA A 190 -8.41 -19.75 3.50
CA ALA A 190 -9.79 -19.50 3.90
C ALA A 190 -10.01 -18.04 4.33
N VAL A 191 -9.08 -17.45 5.09
CA VAL A 191 -9.15 -16.01 5.44
C VAL A 191 -9.13 -15.15 4.17
N ALA A 192 -8.23 -15.45 3.22
CA ALA A 192 -8.14 -14.76 1.94
C ALA A 192 -9.45 -14.87 1.14
N PHE A 193 -10.05 -16.06 1.11
CA PHE A 193 -11.33 -16.29 0.46
C PHE A 193 -12.45 -15.44 1.06
N VAL A 194 -12.62 -15.48 2.37
CA VAL A 194 -13.68 -14.74 3.07
C VAL A 194 -13.52 -13.24 2.89
N LEU A 195 -12.31 -12.71 3.07
CA LEU A 195 -12.05 -11.28 2.90
C LEU A 195 -12.13 -10.85 1.43
N GLY A 196 -11.80 -11.74 0.50
CA GLY A 196 -12.05 -11.56 -0.93
C GLY A 196 -13.55 -11.46 -1.25
N CYS A 197 -14.39 -12.30 -0.63
CA CYS A 197 -15.85 -12.20 -0.75
C CYS A 197 -16.39 -10.87 -0.19
N VAL A 198 -15.87 -10.43 0.96
CA VAL A 198 -16.22 -9.12 1.53
C VAL A 198 -15.86 -8.00 0.54
N MET A 199 -14.68 -8.05 -0.07
CA MET A 199 -14.29 -7.09 -1.11
C MET A 199 -15.27 -7.12 -2.30
N ALA A 200 -15.61 -8.29 -2.83
CA ALA A 200 -16.51 -8.41 -3.97
C ALA A 200 -17.89 -7.81 -3.66
N VAL A 201 -18.44 -8.08 -2.48
CA VAL A 201 -19.72 -7.51 -2.03
C VAL A 201 -19.65 -5.99 -1.91
N MET A 202 -18.56 -5.45 -1.32
CA MET A 202 -18.41 -4.00 -1.15
C MET A 202 -18.20 -3.27 -2.48
N TYR A 203 -17.51 -3.89 -3.45
CA TYR A 203 -17.43 -3.34 -4.81
C TYR A 203 -18.80 -3.41 -5.53
N TYR A 204 -19.61 -4.41 -5.27
CA TYR A 204 -21.00 -4.44 -5.75
C TYR A 204 -21.83 -3.30 -5.15
N VAL A 205 -21.66 -3.02 -3.85
CA VAL A 205 -22.30 -1.85 -3.21
C VAL A 205 -21.86 -0.56 -3.89
N HIS A 206 -20.56 -0.37 -4.17
CA HIS A 206 -20.06 0.75 -4.94
C HIS A 206 -20.64 0.84 -6.33
N PHE A 207 -20.73 -0.28 -7.04
CA PHE A 207 -21.40 -0.34 -8.34
C PHE A 207 -22.83 0.22 -8.27
N ARG A 208 -23.57 -0.08 -7.20
CA ARG A 208 -24.92 0.46 -6.98
C ARG A 208 -24.89 1.95 -6.61
N MET A 209 -23.95 2.38 -5.78
CA MET A 209 -23.82 3.78 -5.34
C MET A 209 -23.47 4.74 -6.49
N PHE A 210 -22.72 4.27 -7.48
CA PHE A 210 -22.34 5.06 -8.65
C PHE A 210 -23.39 5.08 -9.76
N ASP A 211 -24.58 4.53 -9.56
CA ASP A 211 -25.63 4.54 -10.59
C ASP A 211 -26.04 5.96 -10.95
N GLY A 212 -25.95 6.29 -12.24
CA GLY A 212 -26.28 7.61 -12.80
C GLY A 212 -25.20 8.69 -12.62
N TYR A 213 -23.97 8.35 -12.20
CA TYR A 213 -22.84 9.28 -12.14
C TYR A 213 -21.95 9.23 -13.37
N GLU A 214 -21.82 8.08 -14.01
CA GLU A 214 -21.05 7.91 -15.24
C GLU A 214 -21.97 8.00 -16.45
N GLU A 215 -21.63 8.87 -17.42
CA GLU A 215 -22.35 8.98 -18.67
C GLU A 215 -22.06 7.73 -19.51
N ILE A 216 -23.12 7.07 -19.95
CA ILE A 216 -23.03 5.97 -20.90
C ILE A 216 -22.93 6.65 -22.27
N GLU A 217 -21.70 6.92 -22.73
CA GLU A 217 -21.46 7.40 -24.09
C GLU A 217 -22.00 6.34 -25.07
N VAL A 218 -23.14 6.62 -25.67
CA VAL A 218 -23.52 6.00 -26.93
C VAL A 218 -22.43 6.41 -27.92
N ALA A 219 -21.77 5.44 -28.52
CA ALA A 219 -20.61 5.63 -29.39
C ALA A 219 -20.91 6.58 -30.54
N THR A 220 -20.86 7.87 -30.31
CA THR A 220 -20.78 8.90 -31.32
C THR A 220 -19.29 9.19 -31.52
N GLU A 221 -18.84 8.93 -32.72
CA GLU A 221 -17.48 9.18 -33.21
C GLU A 221 -17.16 10.70 -33.19
N THR A 222 -16.79 11.21 -32.04
CA THR A 222 -16.12 12.52 -31.97
C THR A 222 -15.06 12.42 -30.86
N THR A 223 -13.98 11.75 -31.23
CA THR A 223 -12.76 11.79 -30.45
C THR A 223 -12.07 13.13 -30.74
N GLU A 224 -12.36 14.16 -29.98
CA GLU A 224 -11.38 15.21 -29.80
C GLU A 224 -10.11 14.56 -29.23
N LYS A 225 -9.14 14.41 -30.11
CA LYS A 225 -7.75 14.12 -29.74
C LYS A 225 -7.26 15.29 -28.86
N LYS A 226 -7.49 15.25 -27.54
CA LYS A 226 -6.61 15.98 -26.63
C LYS A 226 -5.22 15.43 -26.87
N ASP A 227 -4.37 16.26 -27.43
CA ASP A 227 -2.95 16.02 -27.65
C ASP A 227 -2.34 15.51 -26.34
N LYS A 228 -2.32 14.19 -26.18
CA LYS A 228 -1.42 13.55 -25.25
C LYS A 228 -0.06 13.65 -25.92
N THR A 229 0.69 14.69 -25.61
CA THR A 229 2.13 14.71 -25.85
C THR A 229 2.66 13.38 -25.33
N LYS A 230 3.00 12.48 -26.24
CA LYS A 230 3.62 11.20 -25.94
C LYS A 230 4.97 11.50 -25.30
N THR A 231 5.00 11.66 -23.99
CA THR A 231 6.24 11.85 -23.24
C THR A 231 7.02 10.54 -23.37
N SER A 232 8.17 10.60 -24.02
CA SER A 232 9.05 9.43 -24.15
C SER A 232 9.50 8.96 -22.76
N PRO A 233 9.66 7.65 -22.53
CA PRO A 233 10.27 7.14 -21.28
C PRO A 233 11.63 7.79 -20.97
N VAL A 234 12.38 8.17 -22.00
CA VAL A 234 13.66 8.88 -21.88
C VAL A 234 13.45 10.29 -21.33
N ASP A 235 12.41 11.01 -21.79
CA ASP A 235 12.09 12.35 -21.28
C ASP A 235 11.64 12.30 -19.81
N LEU A 236 10.94 11.23 -19.42
CA LEU A 236 10.57 10.99 -18.04
C LEU A 236 11.80 10.78 -17.13
N LEU A 237 12.73 9.94 -17.54
CA LEU A 237 13.98 9.72 -16.82
C LEU A 237 14.83 11.00 -16.76
N ARG A 238 14.90 11.74 -17.85
CA ARG A 238 15.62 13.03 -17.88
C ARG A 238 15.02 14.04 -16.91
N SER A 239 13.70 14.14 -16.85
CA SER A 239 13.02 15.07 -15.92
C SER A 239 13.16 14.62 -14.47
N LEU A 240 13.26 13.30 -14.19
CA LEU A 240 13.57 12.79 -12.86
C LEU A 240 14.95 13.25 -12.40
N VAL A 241 15.99 13.06 -13.23
CA VAL A 241 17.37 13.49 -12.93
C VAL A 241 17.46 15.01 -12.74
N GLN A 242 16.61 15.77 -13.43
CA GLN A 242 16.56 17.23 -13.30
C GLN A 242 15.81 17.71 -12.04
N ASN A 243 15.21 16.80 -11.26
CA ASN A 243 14.47 17.13 -10.03
C ASN A 243 15.09 16.43 -8.79
N PRO A 244 16.25 16.88 -8.29
CA PRO A 244 16.88 16.27 -7.12
C PRO A 244 15.99 16.20 -5.87
N PRO A 245 15.14 17.20 -5.55
CA PRO A 245 14.18 17.08 -4.46
C PRO A 245 13.22 15.90 -4.61
N LEU A 246 12.77 15.58 -5.83
CA LEU A 246 11.91 14.44 -6.08
C LEU A 246 12.64 13.11 -5.83
N ILE A 247 13.89 12.99 -6.27
CA ILE A 247 14.70 11.78 -6.01
C ILE A 247 14.87 11.57 -4.51
N ALA A 248 15.23 12.62 -3.79
CA ALA A 248 15.39 12.56 -2.34
C ALA A 248 14.10 12.15 -1.62
N LEU A 249 12.95 12.66 -2.07
CA LEU A 249 11.65 12.29 -1.54
C LEU A 249 11.30 10.84 -1.88
N MET A 250 11.57 10.36 -3.08
CA MET A 250 11.32 8.96 -3.47
C MET A 250 12.15 7.98 -2.65
N ILE A 251 13.41 8.30 -2.32
CA ILE A 251 14.25 7.50 -1.42
C ILE A 251 13.63 7.45 -0.01
N ALA A 252 13.21 8.59 0.51
CA ALA A 252 12.57 8.68 1.82
C ALA A 252 11.24 7.92 1.86
N ASP A 253 10.47 8.02 0.79
CA ASP A 253 9.18 7.36 0.65
C ASP A 253 9.32 5.83 0.52
N LEU A 254 10.36 5.37 -0.21
CA LEU A 254 10.73 3.96 -0.26
C LEU A 254 11.06 3.40 1.12
N ALA A 255 11.90 4.09 1.89
CA ALA A 255 12.26 3.66 3.24
C ALA A 255 11.03 3.59 4.18
N LYS A 256 10.12 4.56 4.06
CA LYS A 256 8.83 4.57 4.78
C LYS A 256 7.98 3.34 4.43
N PHE A 257 7.82 3.02 3.15
CA PHE A 257 7.06 1.84 2.73
C PHE A 257 7.77 0.54 3.08
N MET A 258 9.11 0.50 2.98
CA MET A 258 9.91 -0.64 3.41
C MET A 258 9.69 -0.92 4.91
N PHE A 259 9.75 0.10 5.78
CA PHE A 259 9.38 -0.05 7.20
C PHE A 259 7.98 -0.69 7.35
N ASN A 260 6.97 -0.13 6.69
CA ASN A 260 5.60 -0.61 6.83
C ASN A 260 5.43 -2.07 6.39
N PHE A 261 5.93 -2.43 5.21
CA PHE A 261 5.72 -3.77 4.66
C PHE A 261 6.62 -4.84 5.29
N VAL A 262 7.86 -4.50 5.61
CA VAL A 262 8.77 -5.44 6.29
C VAL A 262 8.27 -5.72 7.70
N CYS A 263 7.92 -4.69 8.48
CA CYS A 263 7.38 -4.87 9.83
C CYS A 263 6.06 -5.67 9.80
N ALA A 264 5.18 -5.42 8.83
CA ALA A 264 3.97 -6.21 8.68
C ALA A 264 4.26 -7.70 8.46
N GLY A 265 5.19 -8.02 7.54
CA GLY A 265 5.53 -9.41 7.24
C GLY A 265 6.35 -10.12 8.32
N VAL A 266 7.16 -9.38 9.11
CA VAL A 266 7.98 -9.97 10.19
C VAL A 266 7.21 -10.11 11.49
N ALA A 267 6.14 -9.35 11.71
CA ALA A 267 5.41 -9.36 12.96
C ALA A 267 4.99 -10.77 13.41
N VAL A 268 4.48 -11.59 12.48
CA VAL A 268 4.08 -12.97 12.81
C VAL A 268 5.26 -13.79 13.33
N TYR A 269 6.44 -13.67 12.69
CA TYR A 269 7.67 -14.39 13.13
C TYR A 269 8.12 -13.91 14.50
N TYR A 270 8.09 -12.60 14.77
CA TYR A 270 8.45 -12.07 16.07
C TYR A 270 7.56 -12.64 17.19
N PHE A 271 6.24 -12.61 17.00
CA PHE A 271 5.32 -13.12 18.01
C PHE A 271 5.36 -14.64 18.15
N THR A 272 5.70 -15.36 17.09
CA THR A 272 5.85 -16.82 17.12
C THR A 272 7.16 -17.25 17.77
N TYR A 273 8.31 -16.73 17.34
CA TYR A 273 9.63 -17.25 17.70
C TYR A 273 10.38 -16.45 18.77
N VAL A 274 10.08 -15.16 18.93
CA VAL A 274 10.74 -14.29 19.91
C VAL A 274 9.87 -14.09 21.14
N ALA A 275 8.64 -13.62 20.95
CA ALA A 275 7.67 -13.46 22.03
C ALA A 275 7.12 -14.79 22.56
N LYS A 276 7.13 -15.84 21.71
CA LYS A 276 6.56 -17.17 22.02
C LYS A 276 5.08 -17.12 22.41
N ASP A 277 4.38 -16.11 21.95
CA ASP A 277 2.95 -15.89 22.18
C ASP A 277 2.31 -15.27 20.91
N ALA A 278 1.87 -16.15 20.01
CA ALA A 278 1.21 -15.74 18.76
C ALA A 278 -0.12 -14.99 19.02
N GLY A 279 -0.76 -15.20 20.18
CA GLY A 279 -2.00 -14.50 20.55
C GLY A 279 -1.80 -12.99 20.74
N MET A 280 -0.61 -12.56 21.15
CA MET A 280 -0.30 -11.13 21.29
C MET A 280 -0.23 -10.37 19.97
N LEU A 281 -0.09 -11.05 18.82
CA LEU A 281 -0.09 -10.42 17.50
C LEU A 281 -1.33 -9.57 17.26
N ALA A 282 -2.52 -10.08 17.62
CA ALA A 282 -3.77 -9.32 17.44
C ALA A 282 -3.75 -8.01 18.22
N ASN A 283 -3.35 -8.04 19.49
CA ASN A 283 -3.24 -6.85 20.34
C ASN A 283 -2.22 -5.84 19.79
N TYR A 284 -1.05 -6.34 19.35
CA TYR A 284 -0.03 -5.52 18.68
C TYR A 284 -0.59 -4.81 17.44
N LEU A 285 -1.27 -5.53 16.55
CA LEU A 285 -1.85 -4.96 15.34
C LEU A 285 -2.89 -3.88 15.65
N VAL A 286 -3.75 -4.11 16.65
CA VAL A 286 -4.75 -3.13 17.08
C VAL A 286 -4.09 -1.84 17.56
N ILE A 287 -3.16 -1.94 18.51
CA ILE A 287 -2.51 -0.78 19.12
C ILE A 287 -1.73 0.01 18.06
N THR A 288 -0.92 -0.67 17.25
CA THR A 288 -0.10 -0.04 16.21
C THR A 288 -0.94 0.67 15.14
N ASN A 289 -2.03 0.04 14.68
CA ASN A 289 -2.89 0.65 13.67
C ASN A 289 -3.70 1.84 14.20
N ILE A 290 -4.18 1.79 15.45
CA ILE A 290 -4.82 2.93 16.09
C ILE A 290 -3.84 4.10 16.22
N LEU A 291 -2.61 3.85 16.69
CA LEU A 291 -1.60 4.91 16.83
C LEU A 291 -1.13 5.47 15.48
N CYS A 292 -1.09 4.66 14.43
CA CYS A 292 -0.85 5.14 13.06
C CYS A 292 -1.93 6.16 12.63
N VAL A 293 -3.21 5.86 12.88
CA VAL A 293 -4.31 6.79 12.59
C VAL A 293 -4.17 8.08 13.39
N VAL A 294 -3.91 7.98 14.69
CA VAL A 294 -3.70 9.15 15.57
C VAL A 294 -2.53 10.02 15.06
N GLY A 295 -1.40 9.38 14.70
CA GLY A 295 -0.25 10.06 14.10
C GLY A 295 -0.60 10.84 12.83
N SER A 296 -1.37 10.22 11.94
CA SER A 296 -1.83 10.87 10.70
C SER A 296 -2.67 12.12 10.98
N TYR A 297 -3.52 12.07 11.98
CA TYR A 297 -4.33 13.23 12.39
C TYR A 297 -3.50 14.37 12.99
N LEU A 298 -2.51 14.03 13.80
CA LEU A 298 -1.65 15.03 14.46
C LEU A 298 -0.62 15.65 13.52
N SER A 299 -0.32 15.02 12.39
CA SER A 299 0.66 15.48 11.39
C SER A 299 0.42 16.93 10.97
N LYS A 300 -0.84 17.33 10.75
CA LYS A 300 -1.21 18.68 10.36
C LYS A 300 -0.78 19.74 11.39
N ASN A 301 -0.94 19.45 12.67
CA ASN A 301 -0.57 20.37 13.75
C ASN A 301 0.96 20.49 13.89
N LEU A 302 1.68 19.38 13.71
CA LEU A 302 3.14 19.36 13.70
C LEU A 302 3.69 20.11 12.49
N ALA A 303 3.14 19.85 11.29
CA ALA A 303 3.56 20.51 10.05
C ALA A 303 3.31 22.04 10.07
N LYS A 304 2.28 22.50 10.77
CA LYS A 304 2.06 23.96 10.98
C LYS A 304 3.14 24.61 11.84
N LYS A 305 3.70 23.87 12.83
CA LYS A 305 4.72 24.40 13.74
C LYS A 305 6.13 24.29 13.19
N LEU A 306 6.47 23.17 12.53
CA LEU A 306 7.82 22.81 12.14
C LEU A 306 8.07 22.85 10.61
N SER A 307 7.10 23.08 9.78
CA SER A 307 7.01 22.80 8.35
C SER A 307 6.88 21.29 8.05
N THR A 308 6.32 20.97 6.88
CA THR A 308 6.09 19.56 6.45
C THR A 308 7.40 18.80 6.30
N ARG A 309 8.43 19.44 5.72
CA ARG A 309 9.76 18.86 5.54
C ARG A 309 10.42 18.51 6.87
N VAL A 310 10.50 19.46 7.79
CA VAL A 310 11.15 19.26 9.11
C VAL A 310 10.37 18.21 9.92
N THR A 311 9.05 18.25 9.88
CA THR A 311 8.20 17.24 10.52
C THR A 311 8.54 15.83 10.01
N ALA A 312 8.68 15.63 8.70
CA ALA A 312 9.03 14.32 8.14
C ALA A 312 10.43 13.87 8.59
N ILE A 313 11.45 14.75 8.54
CA ILE A 313 12.84 14.44 8.95
C ILE A 313 12.87 14.03 10.44
N VAL A 314 12.31 14.85 11.32
CA VAL A 314 12.28 14.58 12.77
C VAL A 314 11.53 13.27 13.06
N THR A 315 10.44 13.05 12.36
CA THR A 315 9.66 11.82 12.52
C THR A 315 10.46 10.57 12.10
N PHE A 316 11.16 10.59 10.96
CA PHE A 316 11.98 9.47 10.53
C PHE A 316 13.13 9.19 11.52
N LEU A 317 13.79 10.22 12.06
CA LEU A 317 14.82 10.05 13.08
C LEU A 317 14.24 9.50 14.39
N ALA A 318 13.11 10.02 14.84
CA ALA A 318 12.44 9.52 16.03
C ALA A 318 12.04 8.05 15.89
N MET A 319 11.47 7.66 14.73
CA MET A 319 11.16 6.25 14.43
C MET A 319 12.41 5.38 14.46
N ALA A 320 13.51 5.81 13.86
CA ALA A 320 14.77 5.06 13.85
C ALA A 320 15.33 4.85 15.27
N VAL A 321 15.34 5.88 16.10
CA VAL A 321 15.77 5.79 17.51
C VAL A 321 14.91 4.79 18.29
N VAL A 322 13.59 4.86 18.12
CA VAL A 322 12.65 3.97 18.81
C VAL A 322 12.82 2.51 18.36
N LEU A 323 13.07 2.26 17.06
CA LEU A 323 13.34 0.91 16.55
C LEU A 323 14.67 0.35 17.05
N ILE A 324 15.71 1.17 17.14
CA ILE A 324 16.99 0.79 17.74
C ILE A 324 16.80 0.44 19.21
N ALA A 325 16.06 1.26 19.97
CA ALA A 325 15.74 0.97 21.36
C ALA A 325 14.95 -0.35 21.51
N ALA A 326 13.99 -0.61 20.63
CA ALA A 326 13.24 -1.86 20.60
C ALA A 326 14.15 -3.07 20.35
N ASN A 327 15.17 -2.95 19.49
CA ASN A 327 16.12 -4.02 19.24
C ASN A 327 16.97 -4.36 20.46
N PHE A 328 17.37 -3.38 21.28
CA PHE A 328 18.10 -3.64 22.53
C PHE A 328 17.24 -4.30 23.63
N THR A 329 15.93 -4.17 23.52
CA THR A 329 14.95 -4.68 24.50
C THR A 329 14.08 -5.79 23.93
N TYR A 330 14.53 -6.47 22.88
CA TYR A 330 13.74 -7.42 22.09
C TYR A 330 13.11 -8.57 22.88
N SER A 331 13.70 -8.95 24.01
CA SER A 331 13.18 -9.98 24.90
C SER A 331 12.02 -9.50 25.80
N ASN A 332 11.86 -8.18 25.96
CA ASN A 332 10.74 -7.62 26.70
C ASN A 332 9.59 -7.28 25.74
N VAL A 333 8.70 -8.24 25.52
CA VAL A 333 7.61 -8.14 24.53
C VAL A 333 6.74 -6.91 24.75
N THR A 334 6.39 -6.59 26.01
CA THR A 334 5.56 -5.41 26.32
C THR A 334 6.25 -4.11 25.87
N LEU A 335 7.54 -3.98 26.17
CA LEU A 335 8.30 -2.79 25.79
C LEU A 335 8.46 -2.70 24.28
N VAL A 336 8.69 -3.82 23.59
CA VAL A 336 8.72 -3.87 22.12
C VAL A 336 7.39 -3.43 21.54
N VAL A 337 6.26 -3.91 22.05
CA VAL A 337 4.92 -3.48 21.58
C VAL A 337 4.74 -1.97 21.75
N ILE A 338 5.16 -1.39 22.88
CA ILE A 338 5.09 0.06 23.11
C ILE A 338 5.97 0.83 22.12
N LEU A 339 7.22 0.41 21.94
CA LEU A 339 8.17 1.09 21.05
C LEU A 339 7.77 0.95 19.57
N MET A 340 7.38 -0.24 19.15
CA MET A 340 6.87 -0.44 17.78
C MET A 340 5.58 0.35 17.51
N SER A 341 4.74 0.51 18.52
CA SER A 341 3.54 1.35 18.44
C SER A 341 3.89 2.83 18.31
N ALA A 342 4.92 3.30 19.01
CA ALA A 342 5.45 4.65 18.82
C ALA A 342 6.06 4.84 17.41
N ALA A 343 6.73 3.83 16.86
CA ALA A 343 7.21 3.85 15.48
C ALA A 343 6.04 3.93 14.47
N GLN A 344 4.97 3.18 14.68
CA GLN A 344 3.78 3.23 13.83
C GLN A 344 3.02 4.57 13.92
N PHE A 345 3.01 5.20 15.09
CA PHE A 345 2.54 6.58 15.24
C PHE A 345 3.35 7.54 14.35
N GLY A 346 4.68 7.44 14.37
CA GLY A 346 5.57 8.18 13.48
C GLY A 346 5.29 7.89 11.99
N TYR A 347 5.09 6.61 11.63
CA TYR A 347 4.71 6.25 10.26
C TYR A 347 3.44 6.97 9.81
N GLY A 348 2.43 7.06 10.66
CA GLY A 348 1.19 7.81 10.38
C GLY A 348 1.47 9.29 10.08
N ILE A 349 2.34 9.94 10.86
CA ILE A 349 2.76 11.33 10.61
C ILE A 349 3.46 11.46 9.25
N ALA A 350 4.47 10.63 9.00
CA ALA A 350 5.25 10.66 7.76
C ALA A 350 4.37 10.38 6.53
N TYR A 351 3.45 9.41 6.62
CA TYR A 351 2.51 9.08 5.55
C TYR A 351 1.61 10.27 5.18
N ALA A 352 1.12 11.00 6.16
CA ALA A 352 0.27 12.17 5.93
C ALA A 352 1.05 13.40 5.40
N CYS A 353 2.36 13.50 5.69
CA CYS A 353 3.22 14.57 5.17
C CYS A 353 3.62 14.36 3.70
N THR A 354 3.75 13.12 3.25
CA THR A 354 4.29 12.77 1.93
C THR A 354 3.58 13.44 0.75
N PRO A 355 2.24 13.48 0.64
CA PRO A 355 1.57 14.11 -0.49
C PRO A 355 1.88 15.60 -0.66
N ALA A 356 2.03 16.32 0.45
CA ALA A 356 2.40 17.75 0.42
C ALA A 356 3.83 17.94 -0.11
N LEU A 357 4.77 17.07 0.31
CA LEU A 357 6.15 17.12 -0.20
C LEU A 357 6.22 16.80 -1.69
N TYR A 358 5.42 15.87 -2.19
CA TYR A 358 5.32 15.63 -3.64
C TYR A 358 4.76 16.85 -4.38
N ALA A 359 3.75 17.53 -3.82
CA ALA A 359 3.23 18.78 -4.40
C ALA A 359 4.31 19.86 -4.52
N ASP A 360 5.18 19.99 -3.52
CA ASP A 360 6.32 20.93 -3.58
C ASP A 360 7.30 20.56 -4.72
N THR A 361 7.52 19.27 -4.98
CA THR A 361 8.39 18.84 -6.11
C THR A 361 7.75 19.07 -7.46
N ILE A 362 6.41 19.08 -7.55
CA ILE A 362 5.68 19.45 -8.76
C ILE A 362 5.90 20.94 -9.08
N VAL A 363 5.74 21.80 -8.07
CA VAL A 363 6.01 23.25 -8.23
C VAL A 363 7.44 23.50 -8.68
N TYR A 364 8.42 22.82 -8.08
CA TYR A 364 9.83 22.93 -8.48
C TYR A 364 10.05 22.50 -9.94
N ALA A 365 9.45 21.39 -10.36
CA ALA A 365 9.58 20.91 -11.74
C ALA A 365 8.96 21.88 -12.74
N GLU A 366 7.79 22.44 -12.45
CA GLU A 366 7.09 23.42 -13.29
C GLU A 366 7.90 24.73 -13.38
N TRP A 367 8.40 25.24 -12.25
CA TRP A 367 9.26 26.41 -12.22
C TRP A 367 10.50 26.23 -13.10
N LYS A 368 11.14 25.06 -13.03
CA LYS A 368 12.40 24.80 -13.74
C LYS A 368 12.21 24.52 -15.23
N THR A 369 11.13 23.86 -15.61
CA THR A 369 10.91 23.36 -16.99
C THR A 369 9.89 24.17 -17.78
N GLY A 370 9.07 24.98 -17.13
CA GLY A 370 7.91 25.67 -17.72
C GLY A 370 6.79 24.72 -18.15
N LYS A 371 6.86 23.42 -17.78
CA LYS A 371 5.86 22.41 -18.18
C LYS A 371 5.17 21.83 -16.95
N ASN A 372 3.86 21.62 -17.07
CA ASN A 372 3.11 20.96 -16.00
C ASN A 372 3.58 19.51 -15.82
N ALA A 373 4.14 19.22 -14.65
CA ALA A 373 4.68 17.92 -14.29
C ALA A 373 3.73 17.09 -13.40
N THR A 374 2.53 17.58 -13.08
CA THR A 374 1.62 16.98 -12.10
C THR A 374 1.31 15.52 -12.41
N GLY A 375 0.93 15.22 -13.65
CA GLY A 375 0.49 13.87 -14.02
C GLY A 375 1.58 12.82 -13.88
N TRP A 376 2.81 13.13 -14.28
CA TRP A 376 3.88 12.16 -14.23
C TRP A 376 4.51 12.02 -12.84
N ILE A 377 4.68 13.11 -12.06
CA ILE A 377 5.17 13.02 -10.67
C ILE A 377 4.16 12.26 -9.81
N SER A 378 2.85 12.49 -10.00
CA SER A 378 1.81 11.71 -9.31
C SER A 378 1.87 10.22 -9.65
N GLY A 379 2.24 9.87 -10.89
CA GLY A 379 2.49 8.48 -11.28
C GLY A 379 3.70 7.88 -10.56
N LEU A 380 4.79 8.65 -10.42
CA LEU A 380 6.01 8.22 -9.73
C LEU A 380 5.83 7.95 -8.24
N GLN A 381 4.85 8.53 -7.57
CA GLN A 381 4.55 8.25 -6.16
C GLN A 381 4.26 6.77 -5.88
N ASN A 382 3.80 6.02 -6.89
CA ASN A 382 3.53 4.58 -6.75
C ASN A 382 4.80 3.71 -6.82
N VAL A 383 5.91 4.23 -7.35
CA VAL A 383 7.15 3.46 -7.50
C VAL A 383 7.74 3.08 -6.14
N PRO A 384 7.96 4.01 -5.18
CA PRO A 384 8.44 3.65 -3.85
C PRO A 384 7.55 2.64 -3.12
N LEU A 385 6.23 2.74 -3.27
CA LEU A 385 5.29 1.78 -2.70
C LEU A 385 5.51 0.37 -3.26
N LYS A 386 5.58 0.22 -4.59
CA LYS A 386 5.76 -1.09 -5.24
C LYS A 386 7.13 -1.70 -4.93
N VAL A 387 8.18 -0.90 -4.93
CA VAL A 387 9.53 -1.35 -4.53
C VAL A 387 9.55 -1.75 -3.05
N GLY A 388 8.86 -1.01 -2.17
CA GLY A 388 8.73 -1.35 -0.75
C GLY A 388 8.04 -2.70 -0.52
N VAL A 389 7.00 -3.03 -1.29
CA VAL A 389 6.36 -4.35 -1.26
C VAL A 389 7.34 -5.45 -1.70
N MET A 390 8.08 -5.21 -2.78
CA MET A 390 9.06 -6.18 -3.30
C MET A 390 10.19 -6.45 -2.30
N THR A 391 10.71 -5.43 -1.62
CA THR A 391 11.82 -5.56 -0.66
C THR A 391 11.43 -6.39 0.58
N ARG A 392 10.15 -6.47 0.93
CA ARG A 392 9.65 -7.25 2.07
C ARG A 392 10.14 -8.70 2.02
N GLY A 393 9.85 -9.41 0.93
CA GLY A 393 10.21 -10.82 0.79
C GLY A 393 11.71 -11.05 0.80
N ILE A 394 12.48 -10.19 0.12
CA ILE A 394 13.95 -10.26 0.06
C ILE A 394 14.55 -10.10 1.45
N ILE A 395 14.16 -9.06 2.19
CA ILE A 395 14.71 -8.75 3.52
C ILE A 395 14.38 -9.86 4.51
N ILE A 396 13.12 -10.30 4.55
CA ILE A 396 12.70 -11.36 5.47
C ILE A 396 13.47 -12.64 5.19
N SER A 397 13.48 -13.10 3.94
CA SER A 397 14.19 -14.34 3.58
C SER A 397 15.69 -14.26 3.83
N ALA A 398 16.34 -13.13 3.56
CA ALA A 398 17.76 -12.94 3.81
C ALA A 398 18.09 -13.00 5.31
N CYS A 399 17.33 -12.31 6.16
CA CYS A 399 17.55 -12.31 7.60
C CYS A 399 17.30 -13.68 8.22
N LEU A 400 16.26 -14.37 7.79
CA LEU A 400 15.96 -15.74 8.25
C LEU A 400 17.04 -16.73 7.80
N ALA A 401 17.56 -16.58 6.56
CA ALA A 401 18.65 -17.42 6.05
C ALA A 401 19.95 -17.22 6.85
N MET A 402 20.32 -15.97 7.14
CA MET A 402 21.49 -15.66 7.98
C MET A 402 21.37 -16.21 9.41
N ALA A 403 20.14 -16.39 9.89
CA ALA A 403 19.83 -16.92 11.22
C ALA A 403 19.57 -18.45 11.22
N ASN A 404 19.88 -19.15 10.14
CA ASN A 404 19.69 -20.60 9.99
C ASN A 404 18.24 -21.06 10.30
N PHE A 405 17.26 -20.29 9.84
CA PHE A 405 15.84 -20.61 10.02
C PHE A 405 15.48 -21.91 9.28
N SER A 406 14.77 -22.80 9.97
CA SER A 406 14.06 -23.94 9.39
C SER A 406 12.61 -23.96 9.90
N ALA A 407 11.69 -24.41 9.07
CA ALA A 407 10.28 -24.55 9.42
C ALA A 407 10.02 -25.57 10.56
N ASP A 408 10.93 -26.52 10.73
CA ASP A 408 10.84 -27.58 11.76
C ASP A 408 11.26 -27.10 13.15
N ILE A 409 11.74 -25.86 13.28
CA ILE A 409 12.16 -25.31 14.57
C ILE A 409 10.93 -25.10 15.46
N ASP A 410 10.90 -25.78 16.60
CA ASP A 410 9.93 -25.51 17.65
C ASP A 410 10.07 -24.05 18.10
N PRO A 411 9.01 -23.23 18.03
CA PRO A 411 9.05 -21.85 18.53
C PRO A 411 9.57 -21.72 19.97
N ALA A 412 9.26 -22.69 20.85
CA ALA A 412 9.74 -22.70 22.23
C ALA A 412 11.26 -22.87 22.31
N ALA A 413 11.87 -23.57 21.36
CA ALA A 413 13.31 -23.88 21.28
C ALA A 413 14.07 -22.93 20.33
N ALA A 414 13.47 -21.83 19.87
CA ALA A 414 14.11 -20.88 18.95
C ALA A 414 15.44 -20.37 19.51
N SER A 415 16.53 -20.53 18.73
CA SER A 415 17.88 -20.11 19.11
C SER A 415 17.98 -18.59 19.24
N VAL A 416 18.99 -18.12 19.98
CA VAL A 416 19.25 -16.68 20.10
C VAL A 416 19.63 -16.05 18.77
N GLU A 417 20.34 -16.81 17.90
CA GLU A 417 20.69 -16.38 16.55
C GLU A 417 19.43 -16.16 15.71
N LEU A 418 18.47 -17.08 15.77
CA LEU A 418 17.20 -16.93 15.06
C LEU A 418 16.41 -15.74 15.57
N GLN A 419 16.32 -15.57 16.90
CA GLN A 419 15.64 -14.42 17.49
C GLN A 419 16.27 -13.10 17.06
N LYS A 420 17.60 -13.00 17.04
CA LYS A 420 18.34 -11.81 16.57
C LYS A 420 18.14 -11.56 15.07
N GLY A 421 18.12 -12.62 14.25
CA GLY A 421 17.83 -12.49 12.81
C GLY A 421 16.44 -11.95 12.53
N ILE A 422 15.43 -12.42 13.27
CA ILE A 422 14.07 -11.88 13.18
C ILE A 422 14.05 -10.41 13.63
N CYS A 423 14.70 -10.07 14.75
CA CYS A 423 14.79 -8.68 15.25
C CYS A 423 15.54 -7.77 14.28
N MET A 424 16.57 -8.27 13.58
CA MET A 424 17.28 -7.53 12.56
C MET A 424 16.35 -7.12 11.41
N ALA A 425 15.50 -8.04 10.92
CA ALA A 425 14.50 -7.73 9.90
C ALA A 425 13.40 -6.80 10.42
N PHE A 426 12.99 -6.95 11.68
CA PHE A 426 11.86 -6.24 12.26
C PHE A 426 12.19 -4.81 12.67
N MET A 427 13.43 -4.56 13.12
CA MET A 427 13.82 -3.32 13.79
C MET A 427 15.05 -2.67 13.15
N VAL A 428 16.16 -3.41 12.97
CA VAL A 428 17.45 -2.82 12.59
C VAL A 428 17.44 -2.34 11.13
N ILE A 429 17.06 -3.19 10.18
CA ILE A 429 17.05 -2.83 8.76
C ILE A 429 16.07 -1.67 8.49
N PRO A 430 14.82 -1.70 9.01
CA PRO A 430 13.94 -0.55 8.90
C PRO A 430 14.48 0.72 9.55
N ALA A 431 15.16 0.63 10.70
CA ALA A 431 15.79 1.79 11.35
C ALA A 431 16.87 2.42 10.47
N CYS A 432 17.76 1.59 9.91
CA CYS A 432 18.80 2.06 8.97
C CYS A 432 18.19 2.76 7.75
N ALA A 433 17.13 2.18 7.18
CA ALA A 433 16.44 2.79 6.05
C ALA A 433 15.80 4.13 6.41
N LEU A 434 15.21 4.27 7.59
CA LEU A 434 14.63 5.53 8.06
C LEU A 434 15.69 6.60 8.33
N ILE A 435 16.89 6.23 8.77
CA ILE A 435 18.04 7.15 8.87
C ILE A 435 18.41 7.65 7.47
N VAL A 436 18.51 6.75 6.49
CA VAL A 436 18.77 7.13 5.08
C VAL A 436 17.66 8.05 4.57
N ALA A 437 16.39 7.79 4.90
CA ALA A 437 15.26 8.66 4.56
C ALA A 437 15.44 10.08 5.12
N ALA A 438 15.78 10.19 6.40
CA ALA A 438 15.99 11.48 7.06
C ALA A 438 17.15 12.24 6.41
N LEU A 439 18.29 11.58 6.17
CA LEU A 439 19.45 12.16 5.52
C LEU A 439 19.16 12.59 4.08
N SER A 440 18.41 11.77 3.34
CA SER A 440 17.99 12.09 1.98
C SER A 440 17.15 13.37 1.93
N LEU A 441 16.17 13.52 2.83
CA LEU A 441 15.37 14.75 2.93
C LEU A 441 16.20 15.94 3.44
N LEU A 442 17.14 15.73 4.35
CA LEU A 442 17.97 16.78 4.90
C LEU A 442 18.90 17.38 3.84
N ILE A 443 19.54 16.51 3.04
CA ILE A 443 20.56 16.91 2.07
C ILE A 443 19.95 17.23 0.71
N GLY A 444 19.05 16.37 0.20
CA GLY A 444 18.55 16.43 -1.17
C GLY A 444 17.28 17.24 -1.33
N PHE A 445 16.38 17.23 -0.35
CA PHE A 445 15.10 17.97 -0.41
C PHE A 445 15.30 19.39 0.15
N ARG A 446 15.84 20.31 -0.63
CA ARG A 446 16.14 21.69 -0.22
C ARG A 446 14.99 22.68 -0.46
N LEU A 447 13.76 22.21 -0.64
CA LEU A 447 12.58 23.04 -0.80
C LEU A 447 12.07 23.45 0.59
N THR A 448 12.25 24.73 0.92
CA THR A 448 11.59 25.34 2.08
C THR A 448 10.26 25.96 1.66
N LYS A 449 9.40 26.26 2.62
CA LYS A 449 8.09 26.87 2.35
C LYS A 449 8.25 28.18 1.56
N GLU A 450 9.19 29.03 1.97
CA GLU A 450 9.47 30.32 1.34
C GLU A 450 9.92 30.15 -0.12
N LYS A 451 10.78 29.16 -0.41
CA LYS A 451 11.19 28.86 -1.79
C LYS A 451 10.04 28.37 -2.66
N VAL A 452 9.19 27.52 -2.12
CA VAL A 452 8.01 27.02 -2.86
C VAL A 452 7.05 28.16 -3.19
N GLU A 453 6.79 29.05 -2.22
CA GLU A 453 5.96 30.25 -2.43
C GLU A 453 6.59 31.20 -3.46
N GLN A 454 7.92 31.39 -3.42
CA GLN A 454 8.65 32.17 -4.43
C GLN A 454 8.50 31.54 -5.83
N TYR A 455 8.70 30.24 -5.97
CA TYR A 455 8.57 29.56 -7.26
C TYR A 455 7.15 29.65 -7.80
N GLN A 456 6.12 29.54 -6.95
CA GLN A 456 4.74 29.74 -7.36
C GLN A 456 4.47 31.16 -7.87
N ALA A 457 5.00 32.18 -7.19
CA ALA A 457 4.88 33.57 -7.62
C ALA A 457 5.60 33.81 -8.97
N GLU A 458 6.78 33.24 -9.15
CA GLU A 458 7.53 33.32 -10.42
C GLU A 458 6.82 32.59 -11.58
N ILE A 459 6.19 31.44 -11.32
CA ILE A 459 5.36 30.74 -12.32
C ILE A 459 4.18 31.61 -12.72
N ALA A 460 3.47 32.17 -11.74
CA ALA A 460 2.32 33.05 -12.00
C ALA A 460 2.68 34.33 -12.78
N ALA A 461 3.91 34.82 -12.64
CA ALA A 461 4.40 35.98 -13.37
C ALA A 461 4.81 35.67 -14.83
N ARG A 462 5.00 34.38 -15.17
CA ARG A 462 5.37 33.94 -16.53
C ARG A 462 4.14 33.67 -17.42
N GLY A 463 2.98 33.43 -16.80
CA GLY A 463 1.71 33.13 -17.50
C GLY A 463 0.77 34.26 -17.46
#